data_d12dec25c9d9d55232a95639ca6aca09
#
_entry.id   d12dec25c9d9d55232a95639ca6aca09
#
_cell.length_a   1.000
_cell.length_b   1.000
_cell.length_c   1.000
_cell.angle_alpha   90.00
_cell.angle_beta   90.00
_cell.angle_gamma   90.00
#
_symmetry.space_group_name_H-M   'P 1'
#
loop_
_entity.id
_entity.type
_entity.pdbx_description
1 polymer ?
#
loop_
_entity_poly.entity_id
_entity_poly.type
_entity_poly.pdbx_seq_one_letter_code
_entity_poly.pdbx_strand_id
1 'polypeptide(L)'
;MFTAGREVAGIWPAVQASPAWRLTSCVLATLMLAAAPGAELCAQNANVAHAPAELDRRLAVEPFEILEAKPSRGLEEEVGLRARVRFADGVEMTLKVRPAGPGASEFNNEPRYELAAYRIQSLFLDPDDYVVPPTALRMMPLATLKPYAPAARPTFRKSDDVLVVLQYWMENVAGKGDILDVARFAADPEYARRFGSFNLLTYAIDHGDSNLGNVLISTVPGEPRAWAVDNGVAFDAPESDRGNVWSEIRVPWLPAAEVGRLRTLDEARLEESLAVLAQWRRIDGRLEAVEPGANLSKYRGVRIEYDIVQLGLKGNEIRSIARRIGALIKQIDKGRIEVR
;
A
#
# COMPACT_ATOMS: atom_id res chain seq x y z
N MET A 1 69.45 -5.60 -19.14
CA MET A 1 69.33 -6.62 -20.19
C MET A 1 67.99 -6.43 -20.80
N PHE A 2 67.90 -5.66 -21.91
CA PHE A 2 67.74 -6.07 -23.29
C PHE A 2 66.38 -6.76 -23.50
N THR A 3 65.43 -6.39 -24.39
CA THR A 3 65.34 -5.54 -25.61
C THR A 3 63.88 -5.48 -25.97
N ALA A 4 63.33 -4.32 -26.34
CA ALA A 4 63.05 -3.85 -27.69
C ALA A 4 62.17 -4.82 -28.48
N GLY A 5 61.05 -4.51 -29.04
CA GLY A 5 60.57 -3.41 -29.86
C GLY A 5 59.92 -3.99 -31.10
N ARG A 6 58.81 -3.43 -31.58
CA ARG A 6 58.63 -3.07 -32.99
C ARG A 6 57.19 -2.66 -33.30
N GLU A 7 57.06 -1.41 -33.69
CA GLU A 7 56.00 -0.90 -34.54
C GLU A 7 56.04 -1.56 -35.93
N VAL A 8 54.86 -1.72 -36.54
CA VAL A 8 54.75 -1.66 -37.99
C VAL A 8 53.43 -0.92 -38.36
N ALA A 9 53.62 0.17 -39.06
CA ALA A 9 52.65 0.96 -39.77
C ALA A 9 52.36 0.34 -41.12
N GLY A 10 51.22 0.60 -41.72
CA GLY A 10 50.91 0.25 -43.13
C GLY A 10 49.48 0.63 -43.52
N ILE A 11 49.29 1.84 -43.98
CA ILE A 11 49.07 2.30 -45.38
C ILE A 11 47.66 2.10 -45.90
N TRP A 12 47.00 3.24 -46.17
CA TRP A 12 45.82 3.41 -46.99
C TRP A 12 46.12 3.21 -48.48
N PRO A 13 45.04 2.94 -49.34
CA PRO A 13 44.80 3.94 -50.35
C PRO A 13 43.35 4.35 -50.57
N ALA A 14 43.22 5.59 -50.95
CA ALA A 14 41.99 6.23 -51.47
C ALA A 14 41.72 5.84 -52.92
N VAL A 15 40.44 5.71 -53.31
CA VAL A 15 40.00 5.78 -54.71
C VAL A 15 38.69 6.58 -54.78
N GLN A 16 38.84 7.69 -55.36
CA GLN A 16 38.12 8.56 -56.31
C GLN A 16 36.61 8.36 -56.57
N ALA A 17 35.99 9.54 -56.66
CA ALA A 17 34.62 9.85 -57.05
C ALA A 17 34.39 9.85 -58.56
N SER A 18 33.14 9.61 -59.00
CA SER A 18 32.33 10.35 -60.02
C SER A 18 31.30 9.50 -60.71
N PRO A 19 30.31 10.05 -61.47
CA PRO A 19 29.26 10.99 -61.09
C PRO A 19 27.82 10.54 -61.47
N ALA A 20 26.89 11.32 -60.91
CA ALA A 20 25.56 11.66 -61.41
C ALA A 20 24.69 10.65 -62.22
N TRP A 21 23.51 10.35 -61.66
CA TRP A 21 22.23 10.27 -62.39
C TRP A 21 21.10 10.79 -61.53
N ARG A 22 20.46 11.84 -62.01
CA ARG A 22 19.21 12.41 -61.42
C ARG A 22 18.07 11.47 -61.79
N LEU A 23 17.33 11.02 -60.79
CA LEU A 23 15.95 10.55 -60.98
C LEU A 23 15.12 11.10 -59.83
N THR A 24 14.22 11.98 -60.19
CA THR A 24 13.14 12.53 -59.39
C THR A 24 12.19 11.41 -59.05
N SER A 25 12.08 11.07 -57.79
CA SER A 25 10.99 10.21 -57.28
C SER A 25 10.34 10.90 -56.09
N CYS A 26 9.10 11.33 -56.30
CA CYS A 26 8.18 11.71 -55.26
C CYS A 26 8.03 10.55 -54.26
N VAL A 27 8.54 10.72 -53.05
CA VAL A 27 8.24 9.83 -51.95
C VAL A 27 7.14 10.49 -51.15
N LEU A 28 5.92 9.94 -51.25
CA LEU A 28 4.86 10.17 -50.28
C LEU A 28 5.39 9.75 -48.89
N ALA A 29 5.63 10.70 -48.04
CA ALA A 29 5.88 10.45 -46.63
C ALA A 29 4.54 10.08 -45.96
N THR A 30 4.28 8.76 -45.89
CA THR A 30 3.24 8.23 -45.02
C THR A 30 3.73 8.41 -43.58
N LEU A 31 3.20 9.42 -42.86
CA LEU A 31 3.36 9.54 -41.41
C LEU A 31 2.68 8.31 -40.79
N MET A 32 3.45 7.29 -40.44
CA MET A 32 3.01 6.31 -39.45
C MET A 32 3.03 7.02 -38.08
N LEU A 33 1.85 7.42 -37.62
CA LEU A 33 1.61 7.70 -36.22
C LEU A 33 1.86 6.38 -35.48
N ALA A 34 3.05 6.24 -34.90
CA ALA A 34 3.27 5.21 -33.89
C ALA A 34 2.35 5.55 -32.73
N ALA A 35 1.25 4.82 -32.61
CA ALA A 35 0.45 4.80 -31.39
C ALA A 35 1.40 4.36 -30.28
N ALA A 36 1.73 5.28 -29.38
CA ALA A 36 2.34 4.92 -28.10
C ALA A 36 1.43 3.85 -27.46
N PRO A 37 2.00 2.78 -26.85
CA PRO A 37 1.19 1.84 -26.12
C PRO A 37 0.41 2.65 -25.08
N GLY A 38 -0.92 2.56 -25.14
CA GLY A 38 -1.80 3.26 -24.24
C GLY A 38 -1.40 2.91 -22.83
N ALA A 39 -0.97 3.92 -22.06
CA ALA A 39 -1.09 3.84 -20.62
C ALA A 39 -2.58 3.55 -20.40
N GLU A 40 -2.91 2.34 -19.93
CA GLU A 40 -4.22 2.06 -19.38
C GLU A 40 -4.43 3.12 -18.31
N LEU A 41 -5.28 4.07 -18.60
CA LEU A 41 -5.84 5.00 -17.62
C LEU A 41 -6.63 4.10 -16.65
N CYS A 42 -5.97 3.59 -15.61
CA CYS A 42 -6.66 3.07 -14.45
C CYS A 42 -7.66 4.16 -14.05
N ALA A 43 -8.92 3.82 -14.06
CA ALA A 43 -9.99 4.74 -13.73
C ALA A 43 -9.70 5.34 -12.35
N GLN A 44 -9.40 6.65 -12.32
CA GLN A 44 -9.27 7.39 -11.08
C GLN A 44 -10.63 7.31 -10.38
N ASN A 45 -10.66 6.77 -9.16
CA ASN A 45 -11.90 6.85 -8.39
C ASN A 45 -11.95 8.18 -7.64
N ALA A 46 -13.14 8.73 -7.43
CA ALA A 46 -13.33 10.04 -6.83
C ALA A 46 -12.91 10.12 -5.34
N ASN A 47 -12.57 9.00 -4.71
CA ASN A 47 -12.06 8.97 -3.34
C ASN A 47 -10.52 8.94 -3.29
N VAL A 48 -9.86 8.42 -4.34
CA VAL A 48 -8.39 8.33 -4.46
C VAL A 48 -8.00 8.83 -5.85
N ALA A 49 -7.51 10.07 -5.92
CA ALA A 49 -7.26 10.78 -7.18
C ALA A 49 -6.04 10.26 -7.98
N HIS A 50 -5.27 9.36 -7.41
CA HIS A 50 -4.03 8.84 -7.99
C HIS A 50 -4.06 7.33 -8.08
N ALA A 51 -3.38 6.76 -9.09
CA ALA A 51 -3.24 5.31 -9.21
C ALA A 51 -2.52 4.70 -8.00
N PRO A 52 -2.97 3.53 -7.48
CA PRO A 52 -2.34 2.88 -6.33
C PRO A 52 -0.82 2.68 -6.48
N ALA A 53 -0.35 2.25 -7.65
CA ALA A 53 1.09 2.06 -7.92
C ALA A 53 1.90 3.38 -7.86
N GLU A 54 1.31 4.51 -8.27
CA GLU A 54 1.93 5.83 -8.11
C GLU A 54 2.04 6.20 -6.63
N LEU A 55 0.96 6.02 -5.88
CA LEU A 55 0.93 6.31 -4.44
C LEU A 55 1.89 5.42 -3.66
N ASP A 56 1.97 4.13 -3.98
CA ASP A 56 2.92 3.19 -3.38
C ASP A 56 4.35 3.71 -3.49
N ARG A 57 4.77 4.12 -4.68
CA ARG A 57 6.10 4.66 -4.92
C ARG A 57 6.32 6.00 -4.19
N ARG A 58 5.37 6.94 -4.29
CA ARG A 58 5.47 8.25 -3.66
C ARG A 58 5.55 8.14 -2.15
N LEU A 59 4.64 7.42 -1.53
CA LEU A 59 4.57 7.28 -0.08
C LEU A 59 5.77 6.53 0.50
N ALA A 60 6.28 5.51 -0.20
CA ALA A 60 7.38 4.71 0.30
C ALA A 60 8.71 5.46 0.30
N VAL A 61 9.05 6.17 -0.78
CA VAL A 61 10.43 6.67 -0.99
C VAL A 61 10.56 8.11 -1.44
N GLU A 62 9.55 8.72 -2.11
CA GLU A 62 9.74 10.07 -2.66
C GLU A 62 9.83 11.14 -1.58
N PRO A 63 10.81 12.04 -1.66
CA PRO A 63 10.88 13.20 -0.77
C PRO A 63 9.68 14.13 -0.94
N PHE A 64 9.17 14.64 0.16
CA PHE A 64 8.13 15.67 0.18
C PHE A 64 8.40 16.70 1.28
N GLU A 65 7.82 17.87 1.09
CA GLU A 65 7.74 18.93 2.08
C GLU A 65 6.37 18.91 2.76
N ILE A 66 6.32 19.10 4.08
CA ILE A 66 5.06 19.32 4.79
C ILE A 66 4.74 20.81 4.73
N LEU A 67 3.68 21.17 4.01
CA LEU A 67 3.22 22.54 3.86
C LEU A 67 2.42 23.01 5.07
N GLU A 68 1.54 22.15 5.56
CA GLU A 68 0.77 22.33 6.78
C GLU A 68 0.40 20.98 7.39
N ALA A 69 0.23 20.95 8.70
CA ALA A 69 -0.31 19.77 9.38
C ALA A 69 -1.12 20.20 10.61
N LYS A 70 -2.16 19.43 10.92
CA LYS A 70 -3.02 19.60 12.08
C LYS A 70 -3.42 18.23 12.65
N PRO A 71 -3.82 18.11 13.91
CA PRO A 71 -4.35 16.88 14.47
C PRO A 71 -5.46 16.31 13.61
N SER A 72 -5.45 14.99 13.34
CA SER A 72 -6.36 14.35 12.39
C SER A 72 -7.82 14.36 12.89
N ARG A 73 -8.05 14.30 14.21
CA ARG A 73 -9.38 14.35 14.85
C ARG A 73 -9.66 15.66 15.59
N GLY A 74 -8.76 16.62 15.51
CA GLY A 74 -8.90 17.92 16.18
C GLY A 74 -8.66 17.90 17.70
N LEU A 75 -8.13 16.81 18.25
CA LEU A 75 -7.77 16.68 19.66
C LEU A 75 -6.28 17.00 19.83
N GLU A 76 -5.93 17.85 20.81
CA GLU A 76 -4.54 18.27 21.04
C GLU A 76 -3.60 17.11 21.43
N GLU A 77 -4.14 16.06 22.06
CA GLU A 77 -3.39 14.88 22.50
C GLU A 77 -3.22 13.83 21.37
N GLU A 78 -3.80 14.06 20.21
CA GLU A 78 -3.75 13.10 19.14
C GLU A 78 -2.38 13.08 18.45
N VAL A 79 -1.82 11.87 18.32
CA VAL A 79 -0.53 11.65 17.67
C VAL A 79 -0.64 11.67 16.14
N GLY A 80 -1.85 11.45 15.59
CA GLY A 80 -2.12 11.43 14.16
C GLY A 80 -2.31 12.83 13.57
N LEU A 81 -1.64 13.12 12.45
CA LEU A 81 -1.73 14.38 11.75
C LEU A 81 -2.45 14.20 10.40
N ARG A 82 -3.24 15.18 10.02
CA ARG A 82 -3.65 15.43 8.64
C ARG A 82 -2.70 16.48 8.07
N ALA A 83 -1.84 16.07 7.14
CA ALA A 83 -0.79 16.90 6.57
C ALA A 83 -1.01 17.11 5.07
N ARG A 84 -0.94 18.36 4.61
CA ARG A 84 -0.81 18.69 3.19
C ARG A 84 0.67 18.71 2.86
N VAL A 85 1.05 17.90 1.88
CA VAL A 85 2.44 17.73 1.46
C VAL A 85 2.62 18.08 0.00
N ARG A 86 3.86 18.46 -0.38
CA ARG A 86 4.26 18.72 -1.77
C ARG A 86 5.46 17.86 -2.11
N PHE A 87 5.37 17.12 -3.20
CA PHE A 87 6.46 16.34 -3.77
C PHE A 87 7.36 17.22 -4.65
N ALA A 88 8.55 16.72 -5.00
CA ALA A 88 9.54 17.47 -5.76
C ALA A 88 9.07 17.90 -7.17
N ASP A 89 8.14 17.16 -7.76
CA ASP A 89 7.50 17.46 -9.05
C ASP A 89 6.35 18.46 -8.94
N GLY A 90 6.07 19.01 -7.74
CA GLY A 90 5.02 19.99 -7.48
C GLY A 90 3.65 19.37 -7.17
N VAL A 91 3.49 18.05 -7.24
CA VAL A 91 2.23 17.39 -6.87
C VAL A 91 1.96 17.57 -5.38
N GLU A 92 0.77 18.06 -5.07
CA GLU A 92 0.31 18.21 -3.69
C GLU A 92 -0.76 17.15 -3.37
N MET A 93 -0.73 16.64 -2.15
CA MET A 93 -1.78 15.76 -1.62
C MET A 93 -1.91 15.87 -0.11
N THR A 94 -3.02 15.38 0.41
CA THR A 94 -3.24 15.27 1.84
C THR A 94 -2.93 13.85 2.30
N LEU A 95 -2.18 13.71 3.40
CA LEU A 95 -1.80 12.45 4.00
C LEU A 95 -2.21 12.41 5.47
N LYS A 96 -2.59 11.24 5.97
CA LYS A 96 -2.51 10.89 7.38
C LYS A 96 -1.04 10.59 7.66
N VAL A 97 -0.44 11.31 8.59
CA VAL A 97 0.93 11.08 9.08
C VAL A 97 0.83 10.69 10.55
N ARG A 98 1.11 9.44 10.88
CA ARG A 98 1.03 8.95 12.26
C ARG A 98 2.40 8.48 12.73
N PRO A 99 3.08 9.27 13.59
CA PRO A 99 4.32 8.83 14.22
C PRO A 99 4.08 7.62 15.11
N ALA A 100 4.95 6.62 14.99
CA ALA A 100 4.96 5.48 15.89
C ALA A 100 5.77 5.80 17.15
N GLY A 101 5.32 5.27 18.27
CA GLY A 101 6.06 5.36 19.52
C GLY A 101 7.34 4.52 19.55
N PRO A 102 8.08 4.57 20.66
CA PRO A 102 9.31 3.82 20.83
C PRO A 102 9.10 2.32 20.63
N GLY A 103 9.93 1.71 19.76
CA GLY A 103 9.87 0.28 19.46
C GLY A 103 8.84 -0.11 18.42
N ALA A 104 8.05 0.83 17.86
CA ALA A 104 7.03 0.61 16.84
C ALA A 104 5.97 -0.44 17.21
N SER A 105 5.65 -0.55 18.48
CA SER A 105 4.57 -1.40 19.01
C SER A 105 3.87 -0.64 20.12
N GLU A 106 2.60 -0.34 19.93
CA GLU A 106 1.79 0.42 20.86
C GLU A 106 0.47 -0.31 21.10
N PHE A 107 -0.10 -0.09 22.29
CA PHE A 107 -1.43 -0.58 22.61
C PHE A 107 -2.46 -0.05 21.60
N ASN A 108 -3.22 -0.94 20.98
CA ASN A 108 -4.22 -0.64 19.96
C ASN A 108 -3.71 0.14 18.74
N ASN A 109 -2.40 0.08 18.46
CA ASN A 109 -1.81 0.80 17.33
C ASN A 109 -0.50 0.15 16.88
N GLU A 110 -0.61 -0.86 16.07
CA GLU A 110 0.52 -1.55 15.46
C GLU A 110 0.76 -0.99 14.05
N PRO A 111 1.80 -0.17 13.81
CA PRO A 111 2.07 0.41 12.47
C PRO A 111 2.18 -0.63 11.36
N ARG A 112 2.72 -1.82 11.69
CA ARG A 112 2.85 -2.93 10.75
C ARG A 112 1.50 -3.50 10.28
N TYR A 113 0.44 -3.40 11.10
CA TYR A 113 -0.90 -3.85 10.70
C TYR A 113 -1.54 -2.93 9.68
N GLU A 114 -1.30 -1.62 9.75
CA GLU A 114 -1.75 -0.68 8.72
C GLU A 114 -1.20 -1.04 7.34
N LEU A 115 0.11 -1.31 7.26
CA LEU A 115 0.73 -1.72 6.00
C LEU A 115 0.31 -3.13 5.59
N ALA A 116 0.17 -4.07 6.56
CA ALA A 116 -0.27 -5.44 6.27
C ALA A 116 -1.68 -5.47 5.69
N ALA A 117 -2.61 -4.68 6.24
CA ALA A 117 -3.98 -4.56 5.73
C ALA A 117 -4.01 -4.01 4.30
N TYR A 118 -3.16 -3.02 3.99
CA TYR A 118 -3.02 -2.54 2.63
C TYR A 118 -2.40 -3.58 1.69
N ARG A 119 -1.38 -4.32 2.13
CA ARG A 119 -0.68 -5.29 1.28
C ARG A 119 -1.50 -6.54 1.00
N ILE A 120 -2.24 -7.07 1.97
CA ILE A 120 -2.98 -8.31 1.79
C ILE A 120 -4.08 -8.20 0.74
N GLN A 121 -4.71 -7.02 0.57
CA GLN A 121 -5.78 -6.84 -0.42
C GLN A 121 -5.28 -7.11 -1.85
N SER A 122 -4.03 -6.80 -2.18
CA SER A 122 -3.45 -7.04 -3.50
C SER A 122 -3.33 -8.52 -3.86
N LEU A 123 -3.50 -9.42 -2.89
CA LEU A 123 -3.45 -10.86 -3.14
C LEU A 123 -4.76 -11.41 -3.71
N PHE A 124 -5.87 -10.68 -3.56
CA PHE A 124 -7.18 -11.17 -3.99
C PHE A 124 -8.14 -10.09 -4.51
N LEU A 125 -7.85 -8.80 -4.36
CA LEU A 125 -8.60 -7.71 -4.97
C LEU A 125 -7.87 -7.13 -6.18
N ASP A 126 -8.62 -6.65 -7.16
CA ASP A 126 -8.07 -5.81 -8.20
C ASP A 126 -7.80 -4.39 -7.64
N PRO A 127 -6.85 -3.62 -8.18
CA PRO A 127 -6.53 -2.29 -7.67
C PRO A 127 -7.73 -1.35 -7.57
N ASP A 128 -8.67 -1.45 -8.50
CA ASP A 128 -9.91 -0.66 -8.49
C ASP A 128 -10.89 -1.07 -7.37
N ASP A 129 -10.70 -2.23 -6.78
CA ASP A 129 -11.53 -2.78 -5.71
C ASP A 129 -10.88 -2.67 -4.33
N TYR A 130 -9.72 -2.02 -4.25
CA TYR A 130 -9.06 -1.80 -2.97
C TYR A 130 -9.97 -1.06 -2.00
N VAL A 131 -9.96 -1.53 -0.76
CA VAL A 131 -10.79 -1.05 0.35
C VAL A 131 -9.98 -0.54 1.54
N VAL A 132 -8.67 -0.68 1.49
CA VAL A 132 -7.73 0.02 2.38
C VAL A 132 -7.01 1.07 1.54
N PRO A 133 -6.97 2.33 1.99
CA PRO A 133 -6.28 3.39 1.25
C PRO A 133 -4.78 3.10 1.12
N PRO A 134 -4.12 3.61 0.06
CA PRO A 134 -2.67 3.49 -0.10
C PRO A 134 -1.91 3.91 1.17
N THR A 135 -1.11 2.98 1.67
CA THR A 135 -0.44 3.08 2.98
C THR A 135 1.01 2.65 2.86
N ALA A 136 1.92 3.41 3.47
CA ALA A 136 3.34 3.08 3.56
C ALA A 136 3.87 3.28 4.98
N LEU A 137 4.97 2.58 5.30
CA LEU A 137 5.80 2.84 6.46
C LEU A 137 7.08 3.55 6.03
N ARG A 138 7.43 4.63 6.72
CA ARG A 138 8.59 5.42 6.36
C ARG A 138 9.36 5.91 7.59
N MET A 139 10.68 5.96 7.50
CA MET A 139 11.51 6.66 8.48
C MET A 139 11.60 8.14 8.09
N MET A 140 11.27 9.01 9.03
CA MET A 140 11.39 10.46 8.86
C MET A 140 12.29 11.05 9.95
N PRO A 141 13.14 12.06 9.63
CA PRO A 141 13.91 12.76 10.65
C PRO A 141 12.99 13.33 11.73
N LEU A 142 13.33 13.12 13.00
CA LEU A 142 12.57 13.71 14.11
C LEU A 142 12.44 15.24 13.96
N ALA A 143 13.50 15.90 13.50
CA ALA A 143 13.52 17.35 13.28
C ALA A 143 12.43 17.82 12.31
N THR A 144 12.11 17.03 11.28
CA THR A 144 11.03 17.33 10.31
C THR A 144 9.65 17.25 10.94
N LEU A 145 9.46 16.35 11.92
CA LEU A 145 8.16 16.11 12.53
C LEU A 145 7.90 17.01 13.75
N LYS A 146 8.94 17.41 14.47
CA LYS A 146 8.84 18.19 15.74
C LYS A 146 7.97 19.43 15.68
N PRO A 147 7.99 20.24 14.58
CA PRO A 147 7.11 21.40 14.49
C PRO A 147 5.62 21.06 14.50
N TYR A 148 5.24 19.87 14.06
CA TYR A 148 3.85 19.43 13.91
C TYR A 148 3.42 18.40 14.94
N ALA A 149 4.37 17.61 15.47
CA ALA A 149 4.18 16.58 16.48
C ALA A 149 5.22 16.73 17.60
N PRO A 150 5.05 17.71 18.51
CA PRO A 150 6.04 18.00 19.57
C PRO A 150 6.31 16.81 20.50
N ALA A 151 5.32 15.92 20.66
CA ALA A 151 5.45 14.71 21.48
C ALA A 151 6.24 13.58 20.79
N ALA A 152 6.46 13.64 19.46
CA ALA A 152 7.20 12.60 18.74
C ALA A 152 8.59 12.35 19.34
N ARG A 153 9.01 11.09 19.34
CA ARG A 153 10.32 10.61 19.82
C ARG A 153 10.93 9.66 18.78
N PRO A 154 12.25 9.47 18.77
CA PRO A 154 12.85 8.44 17.94
C PRO A 154 12.23 7.08 18.20
N THR A 155 11.88 6.36 17.12
CA THR A 155 11.23 5.06 17.27
C THR A 155 12.24 3.97 17.66
N PHE A 156 13.43 4.00 17.12
CA PHE A 156 14.45 2.98 17.39
C PHE A 156 15.70 3.59 18.03
N ARG A 157 16.33 2.82 18.94
CA ARG A 157 17.57 3.23 19.57
C ARG A 157 18.68 3.50 18.54
N LYS A 158 19.55 4.43 18.82
CA LYS A 158 20.69 4.82 17.98
C LYS A 158 20.28 5.35 16.58
N SER A 159 19.11 5.98 16.50
CA SER A 159 18.66 6.73 15.33
C SER A 159 17.84 7.91 15.80
N ASP A 160 17.93 9.02 15.09
CA ASP A 160 17.06 10.21 15.30
C ASP A 160 15.84 10.17 14.37
N ASP A 161 15.55 9.02 13.78
CA ASP A 161 14.40 8.84 12.91
C ASP A 161 13.18 8.37 13.69
N VAL A 162 12.02 8.81 13.22
CA VAL A 162 10.70 8.37 13.66
C VAL A 162 10.08 7.52 12.55
N LEU A 163 9.64 6.32 12.89
CA LEU A 163 8.80 5.55 11.99
C LEU A 163 7.43 6.24 11.91
N VAL A 164 6.94 6.47 10.70
CA VAL A 164 5.60 7.01 10.46
C VAL A 164 4.79 6.07 9.59
N VAL A 165 3.51 5.96 9.89
CA VAL A 165 2.51 5.47 8.96
C VAL A 165 2.09 6.64 8.09
N LEU A 166 2.27 6.53 6.78
CA LEU A 166 1.74 7.44 5.78
C LEU A 166 0.56 6.77 5.10
N GLN A 167 -0.60 7.41 5.09
CA GLN A 167 -1.77 6.91 4.39
C GLN A 167 -2.41 8.04 3.59
N TYR A 168 -2.80 7.75 2.35
CA TYR A 168 -3.51 8.72 1.53
C TYR A 168 -4.80 9.15 2.20
N TRP A 169 -5.02 10.46 2.33
CA TRP A 169 -6.24 11.02 2.89
C TRP A 169 -7.32 11.07 1.82
N MET A 170 -8.27 10.17 1.92
CA MET A 170 -9.34 10.06 0.93
C MET A 170 -10.25 11.28 0.91
N GLU A 171 -10.75 11.59 -0.27
CA GLU A 171 -11.72 12.65 -0.50
C GLU A 171 -13.13 12.07 -0.66
N ASN A 172 -14.14 12.90 -0.44
CA ASN A 172 -15.55 12.54 -0.66
C ASN A 172 -15.96 11.26 0.06
N VAL A 173 -15.56 11.11 1.32
CA VAL A 173 -15.94 10.00 2.19
C VAL A 173 -16.56 10.51 3.49
N ALA A 174 -17.43 9.71 4.09
CA ALA A 174 -18.02 9.98 5.40
C ALA A 174 -18.07 8.70 6.25
N GLY A 175 -17.85 8.85 7.56
CA GLY A 175 -18.10 7.79 8.53
C GLY A 175 -19.60 7.60 8.78
N LYS A 176 -20.05 6.34 8.88
CA LYS A 176 -21.42 5.97 9.26
C LYS A 176 -21.41 4.76 10.18
N GLY A 177 -22.41 4.68 11.07
CA GLY A 177 -22.58 3.53 11.97
C GLY A 177 -23.01 2.27 11.23
N ASP A 178 -24.14 2.32 10.54
CA ASP A 178 -24.60 1.24 9.66
C ASP A 178 -24.38 1.65 8.21
N ILE A 179 -23.52 0.90 7.53
CA ILE A 179 -23.09 1.22 6.17
C ILE A 179 -23.74 0.31 5.13
N LEU A 180 -24.29 -0.86 5.54
CA LEU A 180 -24.87 -1.84 4.63
C LEU A 180 -26.35 -1.56 4.39
N ASP A 181 -26.69 -1.15 3.18
CA ASP A 181 -28.06 -1.10 2.69
C ASP A 181 -28.41 -2.42 2.00
N VAL A 182 -29.13 -3.29 2.69
CA VAL A 182 -29.51 -4.62 2.19
C VAL A 182 -30.46 -4.55 0.98
N ALA A 183 -31.34 -3.55 0.91
CA ALA A 183 -32.23 -3.38 -0.23
C ALA A 183 -31.45 -2.95 -1.47
N ARG A 184 -30.49 -2.02 -1.30
CA ARG A 184 -29.58 -1.63 -2.37
C ARG A 184 -28.68 -2.78 -2.78
N PHE A 185 -28.17 -3.57 -1.84
CA PHE A 185 -27.33 -4.74 -2.13
C PHE A 185 -28.04 -5.74 -3.04
N ALA A 186 -29.35 -5.91 -2.88
CA ALA A 186 -30.16 -6.78 -3.74
C ALA A 186 -30.42 -6.19 -5.13
N ALA A 187 -30.51 -4.86 -5.26
CA ALA A 187 -30.93 -4.15 -6.47
C ALA A 187 -29.76 -3.61 -7.33
N ASP A 188 -28.59 -3.34 -6.74
CA ASP A 188 -27.44 -2.70 -7.36
C ASP A 188 -26.24 -3.66 -7.35
N PRO A 189 -25.93 -4.32 -8.48
CA PRO A 189 -24.83 -5.30 -8.55
C PRO A 189 -23.46 -4.71 -8.25
N GLU A 190 -23.21 -3.43 -8.62
CA GLU A 190 -21.93 -2.78 -8.35
C GLU A 190 -21.76 -2.48 -6.85
N TYR A 191 -22.81 -1.96 -6.21
CA TYR A 191 -22.86 -1.80 -4.77
C TYR A 191 -22.59 -3.13 -4.06
N ALA A 192 -23.26 -4.20 -4.48
CA ALA A 192 -23.12 -5.52 -3.89
C ALA A 192 -21.71 -6.07 -4.03
N ARG A 193 -21.10 -5.94 -5.20
CA ARG A 193 -19.72 -6.35 -5.46
C ARG A 193 -18.74 -5.59 -4.56
N ARG A 194 -18.82 -4.26 -4.52
CA ARG A 194 -17.94 -3.41 -3.72
C ARG A 194 -18.05 -3.70 -2.21
N PHE A 195 -19.25 -3.87 -1.70
CA PHE A 195 -19.46 -4.22 -0.30
C PHE A 195 -19.07 -5.67 0.01
N GLY A 196 -19.20 -6.57 -0.97
CA GLY A 196 -18.67 -7.94 -0.89
C GLY A 196 -17.15 -7.95 -0.75
N SER A 197 -16.44 -7.20 -1.58
CA SER A 197 -14.97 -7.06 -1.52
C SER A 197 -14.51 -6.41 -0.21
N PHE A 198 -15.23 -5.37 0.26
CA PHE A 198 -14.99 -4.76 1.57
C PHE A 198 -15.10 -5.78 2.70
N ASN A 199 -16.22 -6.51 2.76
CA ASN A 199 -16.43 -7.48 3.83
C ASN A 199 -15.48 -8.69 3.76
N LEU A 200 -15.08 -9.05 2.55
CA LEU A 200 -14.10 -10.13 2.34
C LEU A 200 -12.74 -9.75 2.94
N LEU A 201 -12.27 -8.52 2.72
CA LEU A 201 -11.03 -8.04 3.31
C LEU A 201 -11.15 -7.92 4.83
N THR A 202 -12.16 -7.23 5.34
CA THR A 202 -12.33 -6.99 6.78
C THR A 202 -12.47 -8.29 7.56
N TYR A 203 -13.11 -9.30 6.98
CA TYR A 203 -13.11 -10.66 7.49
C TYR A 203 -11.70 -11.28 7.52
N ALA A 204 -10.97 -11.22 6.40
CA ALA A 204 -9.67 -11.86 6.28
C ALA A 204 -8.64 -11.32 7.28
N ILE A 205 -8.64 -10.00 7.50
CA ILE A 205 -7.71 -9.34 8.44
C ILE A 205 -8.19 -9.34 9.89
N ASP A 206 -9.37 -9.89 10.18
CA ASP A 206 -10.00 -9.78 11.51
C ASP A 206 -10.08 -8.34 12.00
N HIS A 207 -10.83 -7.50 11.27
CA HIS A 207 -10.90 -6.06 11.52
C HIS A 207 -11.55 -5.76 12.87
N GLY A 208 -10.73 -5.54 13.90
CA GLY A 208 -11.15 -5.43 15.30
C GLY A 208 -11.59 -4.05 15.77
N ASP A 209 -11.66 -3.05 14.87
CA ASP A 209 -12.09 -1.68 15.19
C ASP A 209 -13.07 -1.15 14.16
N SER A 210 -14.24 -1.80 14.06
CA SER A 210 -15.31 -1.43 13.12
C SER A 210 -16.21 -0.32 13.66
N ASN A 211 -15.67 0.60 14.45
CA ASN A 211 -16.45 1.70 15.02
C ASN A 211 -16.73 2.81 13.98
N LEU A 212 -17.63 3.73 14.37
CA LEU A 212 -17.88 4.97 13.64
C LEU A 212 -16.58 5.73 13.37
N GLY A 213 -16.25 5.96 12.11
CA GLY A 213 -15.06 6.69 11.70
C GLY A 213 -13.92 5.80 11.19
N ASN A 214 -13.95 4.49 11.45
CA ASN A 214 -12.97 3.54 10.91
C ASN A 214 -13.52 2.76 9.70
N VAL A 215 -14.82 2.87 9.45
CA VAL A 215 -15.44 2.43 8.20
C VAL A 215 -16.02 3.66 7.52
N LEU A 216 -15.45 4.01 6.37
CA LEU A 216 -15.86 5.18 5.61
C LEU A 216 -16.59 4.74 4.35
N ILE A 217 -17.59 5.52 3.94
CA ILE A 217 -18.31 5.28 2.69
C ILE A 217 -18.13 6.46 1.75
N SER A 218 -18.07 6.19 0.44
CA SER A 218 -18.09 7.22 -0.60
C SER A 218 -19.38 8.02 -0.53
N THR A 219 -19.25 9.34 -0.61
CA THR A 219 -20.36 10.27 -0.76
C THR A 219 -20.61 10.65 -2.22
N VAL A 220 -19.84 10.07 -3.15
CA VAL A 220 -19.97 10.35 -4.58
C VAL A 220 -21.17 9.60 -5.15
N PRO A 221 -22.12 10.29 -5.77
CA PRO A 221 -23.26 9.64 -6.41
C PRO A 221 -22.79 8.64 -7.49
N GLY A 222 -23.32 7.43 -7.45
CA GLY A 222 -22.99 6.39 -8.44
C GLY A 222 -21.69 5.63 -8.19
N GLU A 223 -20.86 6.02 -7.20
CA GLU A 223 -19.66 5.31 -6.82
C GLU A 223 -19.79 4.67 -5.42
N PRO A 224 -20.43 3.52 -5.30
CA PRO A 224 -20.64 2.87 -4.01
C PRO A 224 -19.37 2.20 -3.54
N ARG A 225 -18.66 2.82 -2.61
CA ARG A 225 -17.43 2.26 -2.01
C ARG A 225 -17.50 2.32 -0.49
N ALA A 226 -16.94 1.29 0.15
CA ALA A 226 -16.65 1.28 1.58
C ALA A 226 -15.13 1.09 1.78
N TRP A 227 -14.59 1.78 2.77
CA TRP A 227 -13.18 1.81 3.07
C TRP A 227 -12.93 1.43 4.52
N ALA A 228 -11.96 0.55 4.78
CA ALA A 228 -11.47 0.23 6.11
C ALA A 228 -10.22 1.09 6.40
N VAL A 229 -10.29 1.87 7.47
CA VAL A 229 -9.18 2.71 7.94
C VAL A 229 -8.88 2.41 9.39
N ASP A 230 -7.71 2.86 9.86
CA ASP A 230 -7.25 2.63 11.24
C ASP A 230 -7.15 1.14 11.60
N ASN A 231 -6.46 0.39 10.72
CA ASN A 231 -6.30 -1.06 10.81
C ASN A 231 -5.26 -1.49 11.86
N GLY A 232 -4.80 -0.58 12.70
CA GLY A 232 -3.82 -0.86 13.77
C GLY A 232 -4.29 -1.86 14.82
N VAL A 233 -5.57 -2.25 14.79
CA VAL A 233 -6.22 -3.25 15.65
C VAL A 233 -6.86 -4.33 14.79
N ALA A 234 -6.04 -5.02 13.99
CA ALA A 234 -6.43 -6.13 13.13
C ALA A 234 -5.57 -7.36 13.45
N PHE A 235 -5.71 -8.43 12.69
CA PHE A 235 -4.87 -9.62 12.73
C PHE A 235 -4.86 -10.33 14.10
N ASP A 236 -6.03 -10.47 14.72
CA ASP A 236 -6.19 -11.16 16.01
C ASP A 236 -5.42 -10.47 17.16
N ALA A 237 -5.43 -9.13 17.13
CA ALA A 237 -4.83 -8.32 18.18
C ALA A 237 -5.54 -8.58 19.54
N PRO A 238 -4.80 -8.80 20.64
CA PRO A 238 -5.40 -9.20 21.94
C PRO A 238 -6.38 -8.17 22.50
N GLU A 239 -6.24 -6.89 22.13
CA GLU A 239 -7.02 -5.78 22.66
C GLU A 239 -8.07 -5.26 21.65
N SER A 240 -8.45 -6.09 20.68
CA SER A 240 -9.27 -5.68 19.53
C SER A 240 -10.78 -5.66 19.76
N ASP A 241 -11.27 -5.68 21.01
CA ASP A 241 -12.72 -5.65 21.31
C ASP A 241 -13.28 -4.22 21.29
N ARG A 242 -13.17 -3.55 20.12
CA ARG A 242 -13.68 -2.18 19.91
C ARG A 242 -14.82 -2.10 18.90
N GLY A 243 -15.47 -3.21 18.63
CA GLY A 243 -16.48 -3.32 17.59
C GLY A 243 -15.95 -4.10 16.40
N ASN A 244 -16.13 -5.40 16.46
CA ASN A 244 -15.63 -6.37 15.47
C ASN A 244 -16.71 -6.78 14.45
N VAL A 245 -17.71 -5.95 14.28
CA VAL A 245 -18.88 -6.26 13.45
C VAL A 245 -18.50 -6.70 12.04
N TRP A 246 -17.49 -6.08 11.45
CA TRP A 246 -17.00 -6.38 10.11
C TRP A 246 -15.90 -7.44 10.05
N SER A 247 -15.54 -8.02 11.18
CA SER A 247 -14.70 -9.23 11.20
C SER A 247 -15.48 -10.51 10.86
N GLU A 248 -16.80 -10.42 10.67
CA GLU A 248 -17.67 -11.50 10.23
C GLU A 248 -18.26 -11.21 8.83
N ILE A 249 -18.70 -12.27 8.11
CA ILE A 249 -19.39 -12.10 6.83
C ILE A 249 -20.83 -11.66 7.11
N ARG A 250 -21.16 -10.46 6.65
CA ARG A 250 -22.47 -9.79 6.83
C ARG A 250 -23.23 -9.56 5.54
N VAL A 251 -22.53 -9.60 4.42
CA VAL A 251 -23.17 -9.40 3.11
C VAL A 251 -23.90 -10.67 2.66
N PRO A 252 -24.99 -10.55 1.91
CA PRO A 252 -25.77 -11.71 1.43
C PRO A 252 -24.98 -12.66 0.54
N TRP A 253 -24.03 -12.16 -0.25
CA TRP A 253 -23.14 -12.97 -1.09
C TRP A 253 -21.77 -12.32 -1.27
N LEU A 254 -20.78 -13.11 -1.67
CA LEU A 254 -19.41 -12.68 -1.93
C LEU A 254 -19.08 -12.74 -3.43
N PRO A 255 -18.20 -11.85 -3.94
CA PRO A 255 -17.87 -11.84 -5.36
C PRO A 255 -16.98 -13.05 -5.74
N ALA A 256 -17.37 -13.73 -6.82
CA ALA A 256 -16.78 -15.02 -7.22
C ALA A 256 -15.32 -14.92 -7.62
N ALA A 257 -14.92 -13.84 -8.30
CA ALA A 257 -13.54 -13.64 -8.75
C ALA A 257 -12.58 -13.54 -7.57
N GLU A 258 -12.92 -12.73 -6.56
CA GLU A 258 -12.14 -12.53 -5.34
C GLU A 258 -12.07 -13.79 -4.49
N VAL A 259 -13.21 -14.50 -4.34
CA VAL A 259 -13.24 -15.80 -3.66
C VAL A 259 -12.37 -16.81 -4.40
N GLY A 260 -12.39 -16.79 -5.74
CA GLY A 260 -11.51 -17.64 -6.56
C GLY A 260 -10.03 -17.39 -6.27
N ARG A 261 -9.61 -16.13 -6.16
CA ARG A 261 -8.24 -15.77 -5.78
C ARG A 261 -7.90 -16.15 -4.35
N LEU A 262 -8.83 -15.92 -3.39
CA LEU A 262 -8.63 -16.35 -2.00
C LEU A 262 -8.40 -17.85 -1.85
N ARG A 263 -9.03 -18.70 -2.67
CA ARG A 263 -8.82 -20.16 -2.67
C ARG A 263 -7.37 -20.55 -2.99
N THR A 264 -6.60 -19.69 -3.64
CA THR A 264 -5.20 -19.94 -3.99
C THR A 264 -4.22 -19.50 -2.92
N LEU A 265 -4.70 -18.82 -1.85
CA LEU A 265 -3.84 -18.33 -0.77
C LEU A 265 -3.66 -19.41 0.30
N ASP A 266 -2.44 -19.90 0.41
CA ASP A 266 -1.99 -20.76 1.48
C ASP A 266 -1.08 -20.00 2.47
N GLU A 267 -0.65 -20.65 3.54
CA GLU A 267 0.23 -20.07 4.55
C GLU A 267 1.57 -19.62 3.94
N ALA A 268 2.12 -20.38 2.98
CA ALA A 268 3.41 -20.05 2.37
C ALA A 268 3.34 -18.76 1.55
N ARG A 269 2.29 -18.59 0.75
CA ARG A 269 2.08 -17.37 -0.05
C ARG A 269 1.79 -16.15 0.83
N LEU A 270 1.05 -16.33 1.92
CA LEU A 270 0.84 -15.27 2.90
C LEU A 270 2.14 -14.92 3.64
N GLU A 271 2.98 -15.90 3.97
CA GLU A 271 4.29 -15.68 4.59
C GLU A 271 5.23 -14.91 3.66
N GLU A 272 5.32 -15.31 2.39
CA GLU A 272 6.10 -14.59 1.37
C GLU A 272 5.70 -13.11 1.26
N SER A 273 4.40 -12.82 1.33
CA SER A 273 3.87 -11.47 1.10
C SER A 273 3.86 -10.59 2.36
N LEU A 274 3.72 -11.16 3.56
CA LEU A 274 3.39 -10.41 4.77
C LEU A 274 4.42 -10.58 5.89
N ALA A 275 5.34 -11.55 5.81
CA ALA A 275 6.30 -11.78 6.86
C ALA A 275 7.33 -10.64 6.98
N VAL A 276 7.73 -10.02 5.86
CA VAL A 276 8.60 -8.83 5.85
C VAL A 276 7.95 -7.78 4.97
N LEU A 277 7.30 -6.81 5.59
CA LEU A 277 6.57 -5.74 4.91
C LEU A 277 7.46 -4.54 4.58
N ALA A 278 8.45 -4.27 5.45
CA ALA A 278 9.37 -3.16 5.29
C ALA A 278 10.69 -3.46 6.01
N GLN A 279 11.79 -2.97 5.45
CA GLN A 279 13.13 -3.14 6.00
C GLN A 279 13.95 -1.86 5.85
N TRP A 280 14.72 -1.57 6.87
CA TRP A 280 15.68 -0.47 6.88
C TRP A 280 17.04 -0.96 7.35
N ARG A 281 18.06 -0.30 6.85
CA ARG A 281 19.45 -0.47 7.31
C ARG A 281 19.93 0.82 7.97
N ARG A 282 20.65 0.70 9.06
CA ARG A 282 21.29 1.85 9.70
C ARG A 282 22.57 2.20 8.96
N ILE A 283 22.62 3.43 8.44
CA ILE A 283 23.75 4.04 7.75
C ILE A 283 23.99 5.40 8.40
N ASP A 284 25.16 5.64 8.95
CA ASP A 284 25.54 6.90 9.60
C ASP A 284 24.49 7.44 10.60
N GLY A 285 23.92 6.55 11.41
CA GLY A 285 22.92 6.91 12.42
C GLY A 285 21.50 7.10 11.88
N ARG A 286 21.26 7.02 10.57
CA ARG A 286 19.97 7.10 9.92
C ARG A 286 19.46 5.70 9.54
N LEU A 287 18.15 5.55 9.47
CA LEU A 287 17.50 4.33 8.99
C LEU A 287 17.00 4.52 7.55
N GLU A 288 17.76 3.98 6.61
CA GLU A 288 17.47 4.05 5.18
C GLU A 288 16.70 2.80 4.72
N ALA A 289 15.66 3.01 3.91
CA ALA A 289 14.88 1.91 3.36
C ALA A 289 15.73 1.06 2.42
N VAL A 290 15.62 -0.26 2.55
CA VAL A 290 16.27 -1.24 1.68
C VAL A 290 15.27 -2.32 1.30
N GLU A 291 15.57 -3.03 0.21
CA GLU A 291 14.74 -4.17 -0.21
C GLU A 291 14.62 -5.19 0.93
N PRO A 292 13.41 -5.72 1.18
CA PRO A 292 13.17 -6.74 2.18
C PRO A 292 14.03 -7.98 1.94
N GLY A 293 14.83 -8.36 2.93
CA GLY A 293 15.60 -9.58 2.93
C GLY A 293 14.86 -10.74 3.61
N ALA A 294 15.59 -11.81 3.92
CA ALA A 294 15.03 -12.95 4.64
C ALA A 294 14.44 -12.53 6.00
N ASN A 295 13.35 -13.18 6.39
CA ASN A 295 12.68 -12.92 7.67
C ASN A 295 13.60 -13.27 8.86
N LEU A 296 14.00 -12.27 9.63
CA LEU A 296 14.89 -12.42 10.77
C LEU A 296 14.24 -13.18 11.95
N SER A 297 12.92 -13.18 12.05
CA SER A 297 12.21 -13.91 13.09
C SER A 297 10.72 -14.05 12.80
N LYS A 298 10.20 -15.27 12.79
CA LYS A 298 8.77 -15.53 12.68
C LYS A 298 7.96 -15.27 13.97
N TYR A 299 8.65 -14.98 15.08
CA TYR A 299 7.99 -14.78 16.39
C TYR A 299 7.79 -13.32 16.75
N ARG A 300 8.39 -12.38 16.02
CA ARG A 300 8.36 -10.95 16.31
C ARG A 300 7.81 -10.18 15.13
N GLY A 301 7.00 -9.18 15.40
CA GLY A 301 6.51 -8.24 14.37
C GLY A 301 7.51 -7.14 14.04
N VAL A 302 8.28 -6.71 15.05
CA VAL A 302 9.42 -5.80 14.92
C VAL A 302 10.68 -6.60 15.22
N ARG A 303 11.65 -6.56 14.32
CA ARG A 303 12.88 -7.34 14.37
C ARG A 303 14.06 -6.41 14.20
N ILE A 304 15.02 -6.52 15.09
CA ILE A 304 16.24 -5.70 15.07
C ILE A 304 17.42 -6.65 15.21
N GLU A 305 18.24 -6.68 14.19
CA GLU A 305 19.46 -7.47 14.17
C GLU A 305 20.60 -6.65 13.57
N TYR A 306 21.64 -6.38 14.36
CA TYR A 306 22.76 -5.50 14.03
C TYR A 306 22.30 -4.10 13.53
N ASP A 307 22.47 -3.84 12.25
CA ASP A 307 22.12 -2.59 11.57
C ASP A 307 20.75 -2.66 10.85
N ILE A 308 20.10 -3.82 10.87
CA ILE A 308 18.82 -4.06 10.18
C ILE A 308 17.65 -3.90 11.15
N VAL A 309 16.60 -3.22 10.68
CA VAL A 309 15.26 -3.17 11.27
C VAL A 309 14.26 -3.69 10.27
N GLN A 310 13.48 -4.71 10.65
CA GLN A 310 12.39 -5.24 9.84
C GLN A 310 11.06 -5.12 10.56
N LEU A 311 10.00 -4.84 9.81
CA LEU A 311 8.62 -4.93 10.27
C LEU A 311 7.83 -5.89 9.37
N GLY A 312 6.94 -6.67 9.98
CA GLY A 312 6.05 -7.59 9.27
C GLY A 312 5.16 -8.37 10.22
N LEU A 313 4.36 -9.26 9.69
CA LEU A 313 3.50 -10.12 10.52
C LEU A 313 4.32 -11.23 11.18
N LYS A 314 3.84 -11.68 12.35
CA LYS A 314 4.34 -12.88 13.03
C LYS A 314 3.76 -14.12 12.37
N GLY A 315 4.44 -15.26 12.48
CA GLY A 315 3.95 -16.51 11.92
C GLY A 315 2.60 -16.97 12.49
N ASN A 316 2.27 -16.65 13.76
CA ASN A 316 0.95 -16.94 14.31
C ASN A 316 -0.16 -16.06 13.72
N GLU A 317 0.11 -14.79 13.42
CA GLU A 317 -0.81 -13.89 12.75
C GLU A 317 -1.08 -14.37 11.31
N ILE A 318 -0.04 -14.75 10.57
CA ILE A 318 -0.17 -15.33 9.23
C ILE A 318 -1.01 -16.62 9.25
N ARG A 319 -0.75 -17.52 10.21
CA ARG A 319 -1.57 -18.72 10.37
C ARG A 319 -3.02 -18.42 10.73
N SER A 320 -3.26 -17.35 11.50
CA SER A 320 -4.63 -16.93 11.82
C SER A 320 -5.37 -16.50 10.55
N ILE A 321 -4.74 -15.70 9.69
CA ILE A 321 -5.29 -15.31 8.37
C ILE A 321 -5.60 -16.57 7.55
N ALA A 322 -4.64 -17.49 7.40
CA ALA A 322 -4.84 -18.73 6.64
C ALA A 322 -6.01 -19.56 7.18
N ARG A 323 -6.14 -19.68 8.51
CA ARG A 323 -7.27 -20.37 9.16
C ARG A 323 -8.61 -19.71 8.88
N ARG A 324 -8.68 -18.36 8.94
CA ARG A 324 -9.90 -17.59 8.66
C ARG A 324 -10.32 -17.77 7.21
N ILE A 325 -9.39 -17.62 6.26
CA ILE A 325 -9.66 -17.88 4.84
C ILE A 325 -10.14 -19.32 4.62
N GLY A 326 -9.44 -20.32 5.19
CA GLY A 326 -9.84 -21.72 5.06
C GLY A 326 -11.22 -22.02 5.68
N ALA A 327 -11.56 -21.37 6.80
CA ALA A 327 -12.88 -21.48 7.42
C ALA A 327 -13.98 -20.87 6.52
N LEU A 328 -13.73 -19.72 5.91
CA LEU A 328 -14.63 -19.08 4.95
C LEU A 328 -14.88 -19.99 3.74
N ILE A 329 -13.82 -20.47 3.10
CA ILE A 329 -13.93 -21.36 1.93
C ILE A 329 -14.73 -22.61 2.27
N LYS A 330 -14.52 -23.19 3.46
CA LYS A 330 -15.31 -24.35 3.93
C LYS A 330 -16.80 -24.03 4.13
N GLN A 331 -17.16 -22.83 4.53
CA GLN A 331 -18.58 -22.40 4.62
C GLN A 331 -19.19 -22.21 3.23
N ILE A 332 -18.43 -21.65 2.30
CA ILE A 332 -18.83 -21.49 0.88
C ILE A 332 -19.07 -22.87 0.26
N ASP A 333 -18.13 -23.82 0.42
CA ASP A 333 -18.24 -25.18 -0.15
C ASP A 333 -19.41 -25.97 0.42
N LYS A 334 -19.88 -25.62 1.63
CA LYS A 334 -21.09 -26.18 2.24
C LYS A 334 -22.38 -25.46 1.83
N GLY A 335 -22.31 -24.48 0.95
CA GLY A 335 -23.44 -23.68 0.50
C GLY A 335 -24.06 -22.78 1.59
N ARG A 336 -23.29 -22.45 2.65
CA ARG A 336 -23.75 -21.58 3.75
C ARG A 336 -23.54 -20.10 3.45
N ILE A 337 -22.59 -19.79 2.59
CA ILE A 337 -22.31 -18.45 2.09
C ILE A 337 -22.40 -18.51 0.59
N GLU A 338 -23.24 -17.64 0.03
CA GLU A 338 -23.44 -17.55 -1.41
C GLU A 338 -22.28 -16.80 -2.08
N VAL A 339 -21.94 -17.22 -3.30
CA VAL A 339 -20.91 -16.59 -4.14
C VAL A 339 -21.52 -16.33 -5.52
N ARG A 340 -21.37 -15.12 -6.03
CA ARG A 340 -21.89 -14.70 -7.34
C ARG A 340 -20.83 -14.06 -8.20
#